data_f1d5cd8945e7944daadcd079f0b88800
#
_entry.id   f1d5cd8945e7944daadcd079f0b88800
#
_cell.length_a   1.000
_cell.length_b   1.000
_cell.length_c   1.000
_cell.angle_alpha   90.00
_cell.angle_beta   90.00
_cell.angle_gamma   90.00
#
_symmetry.space_group_name_H-M   'P 1'
#
loop_
_entity.id
_entity.type
_entity.pdbx_description
1 polymer ?
#
loop_
_entity_poly.entity_id
_entity_poly.type
_entity_poly.pdbx_seq_one_letter_code
_entity_poly.pdbx_strand_id
1 'polypeptide(L)'
;VCLMHMQGEPRTMQAAPAYGDVVEEVYAFLAARIEACVRAGISLDRIVADPGFGFGKTLEHNLSLMKHLERFGGLGVPLLVGVSRKSMIGAVTGRPVGERLAGGLALAALAVAAGARIIRSHDVAATRDAVTMAAAVSAAGKRGFQG
;
A
#
# COMPACT_ATOMS: atom_id res chain seq x y z
N VAL A 1 -15.26 -5.85 -0.77
CA VAL A 1 -14.23 -6.91 -0.75
C VAL A 1 -12.85 -6.25 -0.81
N CYS A 2 -11.91 -6.67 0.06
CA CYS A 2 -10.51 -6.25 -0.04
C CYS A 2 -9.68 -7.43 -0.57
N LEU A 3 -9.06 -7.24 -1.72
CA LEU A 3 -8.18 -8.23 -2.36
C LEU A 3 -6.74 -7.89 -2.01
N MET A 4 -6.08 -8.77 -1.25
CA MET A 4 -4.69 -8.56 -0.85
C MET A 4 -3.77 -9.60 -1.49
N HIS A 5 -2.62 -9.13 -1.99
CA HIS A 5 -1.56 -10.01 -2.49
C HIS A 5 -0.71 -10.58 -1.35
N MET A 6 -0.49 -11.87 -1.39
CA MET A 6 0.48 -12.59 -0.56
C MET A 6 1.14 -13.70 -1.41
N GLN A 7 2.45 -13.86 -1.30
CA GLN A 7 3.14 -15.01 -1.89
C GLN A 7 3.35 -16.09 -0.82
N GLY A 8 3.02 -17.34 -1.13
CA GLY A 8 3.14 -18.46 -0.21
C GLY A 8 2.05 -18.48 0.87
N GLU A 9 2.28 -19.26 1.92
CA GLU A 9 1.39 -19.40 3.06
C GLU A 9 1.86 -18.57 4.26
N PRO A 10 0.98 -18.14 5.18
CA PRO A 10 1.35 -17.28 6.31
C PRO A 10 2.52 -17.79 7.15
N ARG A 11 2.69 -19.12 7.26
CA ARG A 11 3.76 -19.74 8.06
C ARG A 11 5.11 -19.78 7.36
N THR A 12 5.14 -19.77 6.03
CA THR A 12 6.34 -19.98 5.22
C THR A 12 6.67 -18.81 4.30
N MET A 13 5.76 -17.86 4.12
CA MET A 13 5.85 -16.76 3.15
C MET A 13 7.11 -15.89 3.27
N GLN A 14 7.76 -15.85 4.43
CA GLN A 14 8.97 -15.04 4.66
C GLN A 14 10.28 -15.84 4.52
N ALA A 15 10.22 -17.16 4.29
CA ALA A 15 11.43 -17.98 4.24
C ALA A 15 12.29 -17.70 3.00
N ALA A 16 11.66 -17.54 1.83
CA ALA A 16 12.37 -17.28 0.57
C ALA A 16 11.44 -16.60 -0.47
N PRO A 17 10.93 -15.38 -0.21
CA PRO A 17 10.09 -14.71 -1.19
C PRO A 17 10.92 -14.33 -2.41
N ALA A 18 10.49 -14.76 -3.60
CA ALA A 18 11.19 -14.53 -4.86
C ALA A 18 10.24 -13.94 -5.91
N TYR A 19 10.68 -12.89 -6.58
CA TYR A 19 10.00 -12.21 -7.68
C TYR A 19 11.02 -11.86 -8.77
N GLY A 20 10.62 -11.95 -10.02
CA GLY A 20 11.35 -11.35 -11.13
C GLY A 20 11.18 -9.84 -11.15
N ASP A 21 9.91 -9.39 -11.14
CA ASP A 21 9.51 -8.00 -10.93
C ASP A 21 8.31 -7.97 -9.96
N VAL A 22 8.58 -7.58 -8.71
CA VAL A 22 7.57 -7.58 -7.66
C VAL A 22 6.40 -6.64 -7.95
N VAL A 23 6.64 -5.53 -8.65
CA VAL A 23 5.60 -4.54 -8.95
C VAL A 23 4.63 -5.09 -9.99
N GLU A 24 5.16 -5.61 -11.10
CA GLU A 24 4.34 -6.14 -12.17
C GLU A 24 3.66 -7.47 -11.79
N GLU A 25 4.33 -8.34 -11.03
CA GLU A 25 3.73 -9.60 -10.58
C GLU A 25 2.57 -9.37 -9.60
N VAL A 26 2.74 -8.44 -8.63
CA VAL A 26 1.68 -8.06 -7.70
C VAL A 26 0.53 -7.35 -8.43
N TYR A 27 0.84 -6.49 -9.39
CA TYR A 27 -0.17 -5.84 -10.24
C TYR A 27 -0.99 -6.86 -11.02
N ALA A 28 -0.33 -7.77 -11.73
CA ALA A 28 -1.00 -8.80 -12.53
C ALA A 28 -1.88 -9.72 -11.66
N PHE A 29 -1.39 -10.12 -10.48
CA PHE A 29 -2.19 -10.90 -9.53
C PHE A 29 -3.47 -10.15 -9.13
N LEU A 30 -3.35 -8.90 -8.70
CA LEU A 30 -4.50 -8.11 -8.26
C LEU A 30 -5.49 -7.88 -9.41
N ALA A 31 -5.00 -7.58 -10.61
CA ALA A 31 -5.83 -7.42 -11.80
C ALA A 31 -6.65 -8.69 -12.09
N ALA A 32 -6.02 -9.86 -12.09
CA ALA A 32 -6.71 -11.14 -12.29
C ALA A 32 -7.74 -11.44 -11.19
N ARG A 33 -7.47 -11.05 -9.93
CA ARG A 33 -8.42 -11.23 -8.82
C ARG A 33 -9.62 -10.27 -8.93
N ILE A 34 -9.40 -9.02 -9.34
CA ILE A 34 -10.47 -8.05 -9.61
C ILE A 34 -11.37 -8.58 -10.71
N GLU A 35 -10.78 -9.04 -11.82
CA GLU A 35 -11.54 -9.63 -12.94
C GLU A 35 -12.38 -10.84 -12.51
N ALA A 36 -11.82 -11.73 -11.69
CA ALA A 36 -12.54 -12.87 -11.15
C ALA A 36 -13.75 -12.44 -10.28
N CYS A 37 -13.58 -11.41 -9.44
CA CYS A 37 -14.66 -10.85 -8.63
C CYS A 37 -15.77 -10.24 -9.50
N VAL A 38 -15.40 -9.47 -10.53
CA VAL A 38 -16.36 -8.87 -11.46
C VAL A 38 -17.14 -9.94 -12.22
N ARG A 39 -16.47 -10.98 -12.74
CA ARG A 39 -17.14 -12.13 -13.38
C ARG A 39 -18.08 -12.88 -12.44
N ALA A 40 -17.79 -12.87 -11.14
CA ALA A 40 -18.67 -13.44 -10.11
C ALA A 40 -19.83 -12.51 -9.69
N GLY A 41 -19.97 -11.34 -10.32
CA GLY A 41 -21.07 -10.39 -10.07
C GLY A 41 -20.79 -9.37 -8.97
N ILE A 42 -19.55 -9.24 -8.49
CA ILE A 42 -19.18 -8.18 -7.54
C ILE A 42 -18.89 -6.90 -8.33
N SER A 43 -19.62 -5.83 -8.03
CA SER A 43 -19.40 -4.54 -8.67
C SER A 43 -18.07 -3.92 -8.30
N LEU A 44 -17.42 -3.23 -9.26
CA LEU A 44 -16.07 -2.66 -9.11
C LEU A 44 -15.97 -1.66 -7.94
N ASP A 45 -17.04 -0.90 -7.68
CA ASP A 45 -17.14 0.06 -6.57
C ASP A 45 -17.13 -0.59 -5.18
N ARG A 46 -17.27 -1.93 -5.11
CA ARG A 46 -17.22 -2.73 -3.89
C ARG A 46 -15.90 -3.49 -3.71
N ILE A 47 -14.90 -3.21 -4.55
CA ILE A 47 -13.59 -3.86 -4.52
C ILE A 47 -12.53 -2.85 -4.10
N VAL A 48 -11.62 -3.29 -3.24
CA VAL A 48 -10.41 -2.56 -2.82
C VAL A 48 -9.22 -3.47 -3.04
N ALA A 49 -8.10 -2.94 -3.52
CA ALA A 49 -6.86 -3.68 -3.71
C ALA A 49 -5.82 -3.31 -2.65
N ASP A 50 -5.10 -4.29 -2.10
CA ASP A 50 -3.98 -4.13 -1.16
C ASP A 50 -2.75 -4.87 -1.72
N PRO A 51 -1.63 -4.19 -2.02
CA PRO A 51 -0.40 -4.82 -2.50
C PRO A 51 0.23 -5.80 -1.51
N GLY A 52 -0.21 -5.80 -0.25
CA GLY A 52 0.23 -6.74 0.77
C GLY A 52 1.66 -6.51 1.24
N PHE A 53 1.99 -5.30 1.66
CA PHE A 53 3.29 -4.99 2.26
C PHE A 53 3.59 -5.94 3.41
N GLY A 54 4.80 -6.56 3.44
CA GLY A 54 5.23 -7.48 4.47
C GLY A 54 4.66 -8.90 4.38
N PHE A 55 3.88 -9.23 3.36
CA PHE A 55 3.34 -10.56 3.14
C PHE A 55 4.07 -11.26 1.98
N GLY A 56 5.00 -12.17 2.30
CA GLY A 56 5.84 -12.86 1.32
C GLY A 56 6.72 -11.90 0.51
N LYS A 57 7.40 -10.99 1.16
CA LYS A 57 8.22 -9.93 0.52
C LYS A 57 9.44 -9.58 1.35
N THR A 58 10.60 -9.44 0.69
CA THR A 58 11.82 -8.92 1.30
C THR A 58 11.70 -7.42 1.60
N LEU A 59 12.69 -6.84 2.29
CA LEU A 59 12.79 -5.38 2.46
C LEU A 59 12.79 -4.67 1.10
N GLU A 60 13.64 -5.13 0.18
CA GLU A 60 13.79 -4.54 -1.14
C GLU A 60 12.48 -4.59 -1.95
N HIS A 61 11.77 -5.73 -1.92
CA HIS A 61 10.45 -5.85 -2.54
C HIS A 61 9.44 -4.84 -1.99
N ASN A 62 9.42 -4.64 -0.66
CA ASN A 62 8.52 -3.67 -0.04
C ASN A 62 8.88 -2.22 -0.39
N LEU A 63 10.16 -1.88 -0.45
CA LEU A 63 10.61 -0.55 -0.86
C LEU A 63 10.31 -0.28 -2.34
N SER A 64 10.51 -1.28 -3.21
CA SER A 64 10.16 -1.19 -4.62
C SER A 64 8.66 -0.98 -4.84
N LEU A 65 7.81 -1.74 -4.15
CA LEU A 65 6.35 -1.54 -4.19
C LEU A 65 5.93 -0.13 -3.74
N MET A 66 6.55 0.40 -2.68
CA MET A 66 6.26 1.75 -2.20
C MET A 66 6.70 2.81 -3.21
N LYS A 67 7.89 2.66 -3.79
CA LYS A 67 8.45 3.57 -4.80
C LYS A 67 7.57 3.67 -6.05
N HIS A 68 6.98 2.54 -6.46
CA HIS A 68 6.17 2.44 -7.69
C HIS A 68 4.67 2.26 -7.39
N LEU A 69 4.20 2.73 -6.22
CA LEU A 69 2.83 2.51 -5.77
C LEU A 69 1.78 3.12 -6.72
N GLU A 70 2.10 4.21 -7.39
CA GLU A 70 1.25 4.86 -8.40
C GLU A 70 0.86 3.93 -9.57
N ARG A 71 1.70 2.92 -9.89
CA ARG A 71 1.42 1.90 -10.90
C ARG A 71 0.07 1.20 -10.65
N PHE A 72 -0.26 0.97 -9.38
CA PHE A 72 -1.49 0.30 -8.98
C PHE A 72 -2.76 1.13 -9.17
N GLY A 73 -2.65 2.43 -9.44
CA GLY A 73 -3.77 3.27 -9.87
C GLY A 73 -4.43 2.77 -11.16
N GLY A 74 -3.69 2.06 -12.02
CA GLY A 74 -4.21 1.42 -13.23
C GLY A 74 -5.17 0.24 -12.99
N LEU A 75 -5.33 -0.25 -11.74
CA LEU A 75 -6.30 -1.31 -11.40
C LEU A 75 -7.76 -0.83 -11.43
N GLY A 76 -8.02 0.48 -11.44
CA GLY A 76 -9.37 1.04 -11.50
C GLY A 76 -10.19 0.90 -10.22
N VAL A 77 -9.59 0.46 -9.11
CA VAL A 77 -10.22 0.31 -7.79
C VAL A 77 -9.44 1.07 -6.72
N PRO A 78 -10.05 1.47 -5.60
CA PRO A 78 -9.32 2.10 -4.49
C PRO A 78 -8.18 1.24 -3.97
N LEU A 79 -7.03 1.86 -3.68
CA LEU A 79 -5.87 1.20 -3.12
C LEU A 79 -5.83 1.36 -1.60
N LEU A 80 -5.69 0.23 -0.89
CA LEU A 80 -5.45 0.17 0.56
C LEU A 80 -3.98 -0.12 0.82
N VAL A 81 -3.39 0.64 1.75
CA VAL A 81 -2.01 0.44 2.20
C VAL A 81 -1.94 0.29 3.72
N GLY A 82 -1.33 -0.79 4.17
CA GLY A 82 -1.09 -1.08 5.58
C GLY A 82 0.38 -1.27 5.88
N VAL A 83 1.07 -0.21 6.32
CA VAL A 83 2.52 -0.22 6.61
C VAL A 83 2.86 0.03 8.07
N SER A 84 1.87 0.35 8.90
CA SER A 84 2.06 0.70 10.31
C SER A 84 2.79 -0.40 11.08
N ARG A 85 3.86 -0.02 11.77
CA ARG A 85 4.73 -0.84 12.62
C ARG A 85 5.42 -2.03 11.91
N LYS A 86 5.39 -2.10 10.58
CA LYS A 86 5.95 -3.22 9.81
C LYS A 86 7.47 -3.33 9.91
N SER A 87 7.98 -4.55 9.69
CA SER A 87 9.40 -4.90 9.82
C SER A 87 10.29 -4.06 8.90
N MET A 88 9.81 -3.69 7.72
CA MET A 88 10.55 -2.83 6.79
C MET A 88 10.98 -1.50 7.42
N ILE A 89 10.15 -0.91 8.30
CA ILE A 89 10.50 0.33 9.01
C ILE A 89 11.68 0.07 9.96
N GLY A 90 11.60 -0.99 10.76
CA GLY A 90 12.68 -1.36 11.67
C GLY A 90 13.98 -1.70 10.95
N ALA A 91 13.89 -2.38 9.79
CA ALA A 91 15.06 -2.74 8.99
C ALA A 91 15.79 -1.50 8.43
N VAL A 92 15.06 -0.43 8.07
CA VAL A 92 15.65 0.82 7.56
C VAL A 92 16.11 1.74 8.68
N THR A 93 15.34 1.84 9.78
CA THR A 93 15.57 2.86 10.82
C THR A 93 16.34 2.34 12.03
N GLY A 94 16.50 1.02 12.16
CA GLY A 94 17.06 0.37 13.36
C GLY A 94 16.08 0.36 14.55
N ARG A 95 14.83 0.82 14.39
CA ARG A 95 13.90 1.01 15.51
C ARG A 95 13.13 -0.27 15.86
N PRO A 96 12.98 -0.58 17.18
CA PRO A 96 12.09 -1.65 17.63
C PRO A 96 10.63 -1.31 17.31
N VAL A 97 9.75 -2.31 17.38
CA VAL A 97 8.34 -2.19 16.92
C VAL A 97 7.56 -1.05 17.58
N GLY A 98 7.81 -0.77 18.85
CA GLY A 98 7.16 0.31 19.60
C GLY A 98 7.59 1.73 19.19
N GLU A 99 8.71 1.87 18.48
CA GLU A 99 9.30 3.16 18.10
C GLU A 99 9.18 3.45 16.59
N ARG A 100 8.34 2.70 15.87
CA ARG A 100 8.21 2.80 14.40
C ARG A 100 7.17 3.83 13.94
N LEU A 101 6.62 4.65 14.85
CA LEU A 101 5.57 5.61 14.52
C LEU A 101 6.00 6.57 13.40
N ALA A 102 7.10 7.28 13.57
CA ALA A 102 7.58 8.27 12.59
C ALA A 102 7.77 7.69 11.20
N GLY A 103 8.42 6.50 11.10
CA GLY A 103 8.57 5.80 9.83
C GLY A 103 7.23 5.35 9.23
N GLY A 104 6.27 4.95 10.07
CA GLY A 104 4.91 4.62 9.64
C GLY A 104 4.16 5.81 9.06
N LEU A 105 4.27 6.98 9.69
CA LEU A 105 3.67 8.23 9.21
C LEU A 105 4.27 8.68 7.88
N ALA A 106 5.60 8.60 7.75
CA ALA A 106 6.29 8.93 6.50
C ALA A 106 5.80 8.05 5.34
N LEU A 107 5.72 6.72 5.54
CA LEU A 107 5.23 5.79 4.52
C LEU A 107 3.73 6.01 4.21
N ALA A 108 2.91 6.35 5.21
CA ALA A 108 1.49 6.66 5.00
C ALA A 108 1.31 7.93 4.14
N ALA A 109 2.10 8.98 4.41
CA ALA A 109 2.10 10.21 3.61
C ALA A 109 2.55 9.96 2.16
N LEU A 110 3.63 9.18 1.96
CA LEU A 110 4.09 8.78 0.63
C LEU A 110 3.04 7.95 -0.11
N ALA A 111 2.37 7.02 0.58
CA ALA A 111 1.31 6.21 -0.01
C ALA A 111 0.14 7.06 -0.50
N VAL A 112 -0.30 8.06 0.27
CA VAL A 112 -1.37 8.98 -0.12
C VAL A 112 -0.93 9.85 -1.32
N ALA A 113 0.30 10.36 -1.30
CA ALA A 113 0.85 11.12 -2.42
C ALA A 113 0.89 10.28 -3.72
N ALA A 114 1.16 8.98 -3.61
CA ALA A 114 1.15 8.01 -4.71
C ALA A 114 -0.26 7.45 -5.05
N GLY A 115 -1.34 7.99 -4.46
CA GLY A 115 -2.72 7.69 -4.84
C GLY A 115 -3.45 6.68 -3.96
N ALA A 116 -2.88 6.21 -2.85
CA ALA A 116 -3.60 5.38 -1.90
C ALA A 116 -4.83 6.12 -1.34
N ARG A 117 -5.96 5.42 -1.25
CA ARG A 117 -7.24 5.98 -0.77
C ARG A 117 -7.58 5.54 0.63
N ILE A 118 -7.03 4.43 1.07
CA ILE A 118 -7.29 3.85 2.40
C ILE A 118 -5.95 3.53 3.06
N ILE A 119 -5.73 4.03 4.27
CA ILE A 119 -4.56 3.72 5.08
C ILE A 119 -5.01 2.94 6.32
N ARG A 120 -4.46 1.73 6.49
CA ARG A 120 -4.67 0.92 7.69
C ARG A 120 -3.52 1.13 8.67
N SER A 121 -3.84 1.63 9.87
CA SER A 121 -2.84 1.98 10.88
C SER A 121 -3.26 1.58 12.28
N HIS A 122 -2.28 1.31 13.17
CA HIS A 122 -2.48 1.15 14.60
C HIS A 122 -2.61 2.52 15.30
N ASP A 123 -1.86 3.52 14.84
CA ASP A 123 -1.72 4.85 15.44
C ASP A 123 -2.63 5.84 14.67
N VAL A 124 -3.95 5.64 14.77
CA VAL A 124 -4.95 6.26 13.88
C VAL A 124 -4.92 7.79 13.93
N ALA A 125 -4.85 8.41 15.12
CA ALA A 125 -4.89 9.86 15.24
C ALA A 125 -3.71 10.53 14.53
N ALA A 126 -2.47 10.10 14.85
CA ALA A 126 -1.27 10.64 14.23
C ALA A 126 -1.23 10.34 12.70
N THR A 127 -1.69 9.16 12.28
CA THR A 127 -1.76 8.80 10.87
C THR A 127 -2.75 9.70 10.13
N ARG A 128 -3.92 9.97 10.71
CA ARG A 128 -4.93 10.86 10.11
C ARG A 128 -4.34 12.25 9.84
N ASP A 129 -3.62 12.83 10.81
CA ASP A 129 -3.02 14.15 10.63
C ASP A 129 -1.99 14.14 9.50
N ALA A 130 -1.10 13.14 9.45
CA ALA A 130 -0.10 12.99 8.40
C ALA A 130 -0.72 12.84 7.01
N VAL A 131 -1.74 11.99 6.85
CA VAL A 131 -2.39 11.78 5.54
C VAL A 131 -3.26 12.94 5.12
N THR A 132 -3.84 13.68 6.06
CA THR A 132 -4.58 14.93 5.77
C THR A 132 -3.64 15.97 5.16
N MET A 133 -2.44 16.14 5.74
CA MET A 133 -1.42 17.04 5.18
C MET A 133 -0.94 16.58 3.80
N ALA A 134 -0.65 15.30 3.64
CA ALA A 134 -0.23 14.75 2.34
C ALA A 134 -1.31 14.96 1.26
N ALA A 135 -2.59 14.74 1.58
CA ALA A 135 -3.70 14.96 0.67
C ALA A 135 -3.87 16.44 0.31
N ALA A 136 -3.73 17.35 1.29
CA ALA A 136 -3.80 18.79 1.05
C ALA A 136 -2.71 19.27 0.08
N VAL A 137 -1.46 18.81 0.29
CA VAL A 137 -0.33 19.11 -0.61
C VAL A 137 -0.59 18.55 -2.01
N SER A 138 -1.05 17.31 -2.12
CA SER A 138 -1.35 16.68 -3.43
C SER A 138 -2.49 17.36 -4.19
N ALA A 139 -3.40 18.04 -3.49
CA ALA A 139 -4.51 18.79 -4.08
C ALA A 139 -4.12 20.23 -4.44
N ALA A 140 -3.02 20.75 -3.90
CA ALA A 140 -2.57 22.12 -4.18
C ALA A 140 -2.23 22.28 -5.66
N GLY A 141 -2.68 23.40 -6.26
CA GLY A 141 -2.47 23.70 -7.69
C GLY A 141 -3.42 23.00 -8.66
N LYS A 142 -4.23 22.01 -8.21
CA LYS A 142 -5.29 21.39 -9.06
C LYS A 142 -6.56 22.25 -9.10
N ARG A 143 -6.75 23.17 -8.17
CA ARG A 143 -7.76 24.25 -8.24
C ARG A 143 -7.02 25.46 -8.78
N GLY A 144 -7.35 25.88 -10.00
CA GLY A 144 -6.84 27.12 -10.54
C GLY A 144 -7.06 28.25 -9.52
N PHE A 145 -6.02 29.04 -9.26
CA PHE A 145 -6.14 30.31 -8.57
C PHE A 145 -7.16 31.14 -9.35
N GLN A 146 -8.41 31.17 -8.89
CA GLN A 146 -9.32 32.24 -9.23
C GLN A 146 -8.96 33.39 -8.28
N GLY A 147 -8.12 34.32 -8.80
CA GLY A 147 -7.86 35.60 -8.21
C GLY A 147 -9.10 36.52 -8.30
#